data_851623aefd88e6ff51222ec76704de1a
#
_entry.id   851623aefd88e6ff51222ec76704de1a
#
_cell.length_a   1.000
_cell.length_b   1.000
_cell.length_c   1.000
_cell.angle_alpha   90.00
_cell.angle_beta   90.00
_cell.angle_gamma   90.00
#
_symmetry.space_group_name_H-M   'P 1'
#
loop_
_entity.id
_entity.type
_entity.pdbx_description
1 polymer ?
#
loop_
_entity_poly.entity_id
_entity_poly.type
_entity_poly.pdbx_seq_one_letter_code
_entity_poly.pdbx_strand_id
1 'polypeptide(L)'
;MNIIVAADKNWGIGRNNELLVSIPADMKMFREETTGKVVVMGRKTLESFPNGLPLKNRINIVITGNRDYQVKGAVIVHSIEEALKEVEKYPAEDVYCIGGDSIYKQMLPYCDTAHVTKIDFAYEADAYFPNLDEDPDWEITAESEEQTYFDLEYAFVKYERKDR
;
A
#
# COMPACT_ATOMS: atom_id res chain seq x y z
N MET A 1 -6.28 4.55 -9.80
CA MET A 1 -5.65 3.51 -8.97
C MET A 1 -5.62 3.96 -7.53
N ASN A 2 -5.52 3.00 -6.65
CA ASN A 2 -5.55 3.22 -5.22
C ASN A 2 -4.22 2.91 -4.58
N ILE A 3 -3.97 3.55 -3.43
CA ILE A 3 -2.92 3.19 -2.50
C ILE A 3 -3.60 2.70 -1.23
N ILE A 4 -3.01 1.71 -0.57
CA ILE A 4 -3.43 1.27 0.75
C ILE A 4 -2.18 1.12 1.61
N VAL A 5 -2.17 1.78 2.78
CA VAL A 5 -0.97 1.88 3.63
C VAL A 5 -1.36 2.16 5.08
N ALA A 6 -0.55 1.67 6.00
CA ALA A 6 -0.63 2.05 7.42
C ALA A 6 0.59 2.90 7.75
N ALA A 7 0.38 4.06 8.33
CA ALA A 7 1.44 5.02 8.62
C ALA A 7 1.32 5.56 10.06
N ASP A 8 2.48 5.78 10.70
CA ASP A 8 2.52 6.37 12.03
C ASP A 8 2.40 7.91 11.97
N LYS A 9 2.56 8.57 13.11
CA LYS A 9 2.45 10.04 13.21
C LYS A 9 3.39 10.79 12.28
N ASN A 10 4.54 10.20 11.96
CA ASN A 10 5.56 10.80 11.11
C ASN A 10 5.55 10.22 9.70
N TRP A 11 4.45 9.55 9.31
CA TRP A 11 4.34 8.87 8.02
C TRP A 11 5.34 7.74 7.83
N GLY A 12 5.85 7.19 8.95
CA GLY A 12 6.65 5.97 8.93
C GLY A 12 5.77 4.76 8.61
N ILE A 13 6.28 3.85 7.77
CA ILE A 13 5.50 2.71 7.30
C ILE A 13 6.20 1.36 7.53
N GLY A 14 7.47 1.37 7.87
CA GLY A 14 8.18 0.12 8.08
C GLY A 14 9.57 0.30 8.66
N ARG A 15 10.15 -0.82 9.07
CA ARG A 15 11.52 -0.93 9.53
C ARG A 15 12.01 -2.35 9.26
N ASN A 16 13.21 -2.48 8.72
CA ASN A 16 13.82 -3.78 8.39
C ASN A 16 12.90 -4.66 7.53
N ASN A 17 12.21 -4.03 6.56
CA ASN A 17 11.28 -4.69 5.64
C ASN A 17 10.07 -5.32 6.33
N GLU A 18 9.69 -4.80 7.51
CA GLU A 18 8.51 -5.25 8.24
C GLU A 18 7.63 -4.06 8.57
N LEU A 19 6.34 -4.31 8.80
CA LEU A 19 5.42 -3.29 9.30
C LEU A 19 5.87 -2.81 10.68
N LEU A 20 5.63 -1.55 11.00
CA LEU A 20 5.96 -0.99 12.32
C LEU A 20 5.15 -1.65 13.42
N VAL A 21 3.91 -1.99 13.13
CA VAL A 21 2.99 -2.64 14.06
C VAL A 21 1.95 -3.42 13.26
N SER A 22 1.46 -4.51 13.82
CA SER A 22 0.38 -5.30 13.21
C SER A 22 -0.89 -5.12 14.04
N ILE A 23 -1.91 -4.54 13.42
CA ILE A 23 -3.21 -4.30 14.04
C ILE A 23 -4.23 -5.22 13.37
N PRO A 24 -4.87 -6.14 14.10
CA PRO A 24 -5.79 -7.11 13.49
C PRO A 24 -6.92 -6.49 12.67
N ALA A 25 -7.51 -5.39 13.12
CA ALA A 25 -8.57 -4.71 12.37
C ALA A 25 -8.04 -4.10 11.06
N ASP A 26 -6.79 -3.63 11.06
CA ASP A 26 -6.14 -3.11 9.85
C ASP A 26 -5.87 -4.23 8.86
N MET A 27 -5.38 -5.37 9.32
CA MET A 27 -5.14 -6.54 8.47
C MET A 27 -6.45 -7.05 7.86
N LYS A 28 -7.53 -7.01 8.63
CA LYS A 28 -8.86 -7.38 8.15
C LYS A 28 -9.36 -6.42 7.08
N MET A 29 -9.21 -5.12 7.30
CA MET A 29 -9.60 -4.08 6.35
C MET A 29 -8.82 -4.23 5.05
N PHE A 30 -7.51 -4.43 5.13
CA PHE A 30 -6.65 -4.66 3.96
C PHE A 30 -7.15 -5.86 3.15
N ARG A 31 -7.44 -6.96 3.82
CA ARG A 31 -7.91 -8.18 3.17
C ARG A 31 -9.26 -7.97 2.49
N GLU A 32 -10.19 -7.29 3.17
CA GLU A 32 -11.51 -7.02 2.62
C GLU A 32 -11.45 -6.08 1.41
N GLU A 33 -10.60 -5.05 1.47
CA GLU A 33 -10.44 -4.11 0.36
C GLU A 33 -9.81 -4.75 -0.88
N THR A 34 -8.85 -5.65 -0.69
CA THR A 34 -8.04 -6.15 -1.81
C THR A 34 -8.46 -7.50 -2.35
N THR A 35 -9.28 -8.29 -1.64
CA THR A 35 -9.70 -9.61 -2.11
C THR A 35 -10.52 -9.48 -3.40
N GLY A 36 -10.13 -10.25 -4.41
CA GLY A 36 -10.74 -10.20 -5.73
C GLY A 36 -10.21 -9.07 -6.60
N LYS A 37 -9.23 -8.33 -6.12
CA LYS A 37 -8.67 -7.15 -6.78
C LYS A 37 -7.24 -7.41 -7.26
N VAL A 38 -6.57 -6.35 -7.70
CA VAL A 38 -5.20 -6.38 -8.19
C VAL A 38 -4.32 -5.66 -7.19
N VAL A 39 -3.22 -6.28 -6.78
CA VAL A 39 -2.25 -5.66 -5.89
C VAL A 39 -0.91 -5.52 -6.61
N VAL A 40 -0.32 -4.33 -6.52
CA VAL A 40 0.97 -3.99 -7.14
C VAL A 40 1.96 -3.72 -6.03
N MET A 41 3.12 -4.35 -6.11
CA MET A 41 4.13 -4.28 -5.05
C MET A 41 5.53 -4.43 -5.59
N GLY A 42 6.52 -4.03 -4.78
CA GLY A 42 7.92 -4.36 -5.04
C GLY A 42 8.24 -5.78 -4.54
N ARG A 43 9.36 -6.30 -5.02
CA ARG A 43 9.82 -7.66 -4.66
C ARG A 43 9.97 -7.84 -3.14
N LYS A 44 10.54 -6.87 -2.44
CA LYS A 44 10.76 -6.98 -0.98
C LYS A 44 9.44 -7.10 -0.21
N THR A 45 8.39 -6.44 -0.69
CA THR A 45 7.06 -6.55 -0.07
C THR A 45 6.51 -7.96 -0.24
N LEU A 46 6.63 -8.53 -1.44
CA LEU A 46 6.24 -9.93 -1.65
C LEU A 46 6.98 -10.86 -0.70
N GLU A 47 8.30 -10.68 -0.58
CA GLU A 47 9.15 -11.55 0.25
C GLU A 47 8.86 -11.39 1.75
N SER A 48 8.19 -10.31 2.16
CA SER A 48 7.78 -10.10 3.55
C SER A 48 6.53 -10.87 3.94
N PHE A 49 5.78 -11.40 2.97
CA PHE A 49 4.58 -12.18 3.25
C PHE A 49 4.94 -13.57 3.78
N PRO A 50 4.00 -14.24 4.47
CA PRO A 50 4.26 -15.60 4.98
C PRO A 50 4.76 -16.52 3.87
N ASN A 51 5.92 -17.14 4.10
CA ASN A 51 6.61 -18.01 3.15
C ASN A 51 6.97 -17.34 1.81
N GLY A 52 6.93 -16.01 1.74
CA GLY A 52 7.23 -15.29 0.51
C GLY A 52 6.24 -15.59 -0.62
N LEU A 53 5.00 -15.93 -0.29
CA LEU A 53 4.00 -16.33 -1.27
C LEU A 53 3.06 -15.17 -1.64
N PRO A 54 2.61 -15.12 -2.91
CA PRO A 54 1.61 -14.13 -3.33
C PRO A 54 0.33 -14.21 -2.50
N LEU A 55 -0.37 -13.09 -2.40
CA LEU A 55 -1.64 -13.02 -1.67
C LEU A 55 -2.72 -13.82 -2.41
N LYS A 56 -3.43 -14.66 -1.67
CA LYS A 56 -4.50 -15.51 -2.22
C LYS A 56 -5.70 -14.67 -2.67
N ASN A 57 -6.38 -15.14 -3.72
CA ASN A 57 -7.59 -14.51 -4.24
C ASN A 57 -7.40 -13.07 -4.73
N ARG A 58 -6.18 -12.77 -5.17
CA ARG A 58 -5.82 -11.47 -5.73
C ARG A 58 -4.90 -11.70 -6.92
N ILE A 59 -4.87 -10.75 -7.82
CA ILE A 59 -3.87 -10.73 -8.88
C ILE A 59 -2.69 -9.96 -8.34
N ASN A 60 -1.54 -10.62 -8.27
CA ASN A 60 -0.31 -10.05 -7.71
C ASN A 60 0.62 -9.63 -8.85
N ILE A 61 0.95 -8.34 -8.91
CA ILE A 61 1.92 -7.80 -9.86
C ILE A 61 3.12 -7.32 -9.05
N VAL A 62 4.28 -7.88 -9.36
CA VAL A 62 5.53 -7.63 -8.61
C VAL A 62 6.54 -6.95 -9.50
N ILE A 63 7.06 -5.81 -9.05
CA ILE A 63 8.04 -5.01 -9.75
C ILE A 63 9.43 -5.34 -9.23
N THR A 64 10.32 -5.76 -10.11
CA THR A 64 11.74 -5.99 -9.77
C THR A 64 12.63 -5.77 -10.98
N GLY A 65 13.79 -5.18 -10.77
CA GLY A 65 14.81 -5.06 -11.83
C GLY A 65 15.46 -6.39 -12.20
N ASN A 66 15.32 -7.42 -11.36
CA ASN A 66 15.89 -8.73 -11.63
C ASN A 66 15.06 -9.48 -12.67
N ARG A 67 15.60 -9.62 -13.88
CA ARG A 67 14.89 -10.23 -15.01
C ARG A 67 14.74 -11.73 -14.89
N ASP A 68 15.48 -12.36 -14.00
CA ASP A 68 15.41 -13.80 -13.77
C ASP A 68 14.44 -14.15 -12.63
N TYR A 69 13.86 -13.16 -11.98
CA TYR A 69 12.98 -13.36 -10.84
C TYR A 69 11.64 -13.93 -11.30
N GLN A 70 11.23 -15.04 -10.71
CA GLN A 70 9.94 -15.67 -10.99
C GLN A 70 9.34 -16.21 -9.72
N VAL A 71 8.05 -16.02 -9.54
CA VAL A 71 7.29 -16.59 -8.43
C VAL A 71 5.96 -17.09 -8.98
N LYS A 72 5.66 -18.34 -8.67
CA LYS A 72 4.37 -18.93 -9.09
C LYS A 72 3.21 -18.16 -8.45
N GLY A 73 2.25 -17.78 -9.27
CA GLY A 73 1.07 -17.05 -8.81
C GLY A 73 1.22 -15.54 -8.83
N ALA A 74 2.34 -15.03 -9.34
CA ALA A 74 2.56 -13.59 -9.50
C ALA A 74 2.94 -13.26 -10.94
N VAL A 75 2.53 -12.08 -11.38
CA VAL A 75 2.97 -11.49 -12.64
C VAL A 75 4.19 -10.62 -12.31
N ILE A 76 5.32 -10.91 -12.94
CA ILE A 76 6.56 -10.18 -12.69
C ILE A 76 6.76 -9.15 -13.79
N VAL A 77 6.97 -7.90 -13.40
CA VAL A 77 7.31 -6.81 -14.30
C VAL A 77 8.60 -6.15 -13.82
N HIS A 78 9.27 -5.40 -14.70
CA HIS A 78 10.65 -4.97 -14.42
C HIS A 78 10.80 -3.44 -14.33
N SER A 79 9.70 -2.70 -14.44
CA SER A 79 9.71 -1.25 -14.31
C SER A 79 8.30 -0.76 -13.92
N ILE A 80 8.24 0.50 -13.49
CA ILE A 80 6.96 1.15 -13.23
C ILE A 80 6.12 1.23 -14.52
N GLU A 81 6.77 1.51 -15.65
CA GLU A 81 6.10 1.60 -16.96
C GLU A 81 5.46 0.26 -17.34
N GLU A 82 6.16 -0.85 -17.12
CA GLU A 82 5.60 -2.17 -17.37
C GLU A 82 4.43 -2.48 -16.43
N ALA A 83 4.53 -2.05 -15.17
CA ALA A 83 3.43 -2.23 -14.22
C ALA A 83 2.21 -1.44 -14.63
N LEU A 84 2.38 -0.18 -15.06
CA LEU A 84 1.28 0.67 -15.52
C LEU A 84 0.59 0.07 -16.75
N LYS A 85 1.37 -0.51 -17.65
CA LYS A 85 0.82 -1.19 -18.82
C LYS A 85 0.05 -2.45 -18.44
N GLU A 86 0.57 -3.21 -17.50
CA GLU A 86 -0.07 -4.44 -17.04
C GLU A 86 -1.42 -4.15 -16.38
N VAL A 87 -1.52 -3.09 -15.56
CA VAL A 87 -2.77 -2.76 -14.85
C VAL A 87 -3.85 -2.19 -15.77
N GLU A 88 -3.51 -1.79 -17.00
CA GLU A 88 -4.51 -1.35 -17.97
C GLU A 88 -5.53 -2.45 -18.32
N LYS A 89 -5.19 -3.71 -18.05
CA LYS A 89 -6.07 -4.86 -18.26
C LYS A 89 -7.24 -4.90 -17.28
N TYR A 90 -7.22 -4.05 -16.24
CA TYR A 90 -8.18 -4.09 -15.13
C TYR A 90 -8.79 -2.71 -14.90
N PRO A 91 -10.01 -2.63 -14.30
CA PRO A 91 -10.57 -1.35 -13.90
C PRO A 91 -9.63 -0.66 -12.89
N ALA A 92 -9.40 0.64 -13.08
CA ALA A 92 -8.48 1.39 -12.22
C ALA A 92 -8.89 1.34 -10.74
N GLU A 93 -10.19 1.35 -10.45
CA GLU A 93 -10.70 1.25 -9.08
C GLU A 93 -10.39 -0.08 -8.40
N ASP A 94 -10.00 -1.10 -9.15
CA ASP A 94 -9.66 -2.43 -8.62
C ASP A 94 -8.16 -2.60 -8.37
N VAL A 95 -7.34 -1.60 -8.70
CA VAL A 95 -5.88 -1.68 -8.59
C VAL A 95 -5.40 -0.97 -7.33
N TYR A 96 -4.65 -1.68 -6.50
CA TYR A 96 -4.12 -1.20 -5.22
C TYR A 96 -2.60 -1.33 -5.17
N CYS A 97 -1.90 -0.21 -5.00
CA CYS A 97 -0.46 -0.22 -4.73
C CYS A 97 -0.26 -0.47 -3.23
N ILE A 98 0.49 -1.51 -2.89
CA ILE A 98 0.65 -1.94 -1.50
C ILE A 98 2.09 -1.83 -0.96
N GLY A 99 2.99 -1.20 -1.71
CA GLY A 99 4.31 -0.84 -1.21
C GLY A 99 5.49 -1.57 -1.86
N GLY A 100 6.69 -1.42 -1.34
CA GLY A 100 7.03 -0.55 -0.21
C GLY A 100 7.26 0.91 -0.57
N ASP A 101 8.10 1.59 0.21
CA ASP A 101 8.26 3.04 0.14
C ASP A 101 8.65 3.55 -1.24
N SER A 102 9.59 2.92 -1.90
CA SER A 102 10.02 3.30 -3.25
C SER A 102 8.88 3.14 -4.26
N ILE A 103 8.13 2.04 -4.16
CA ILE A 103 7.02 1.77 -5.07
C ILE A 103 5.88 2.75 -4.82
N TYR A 104 5.56 3.05 -3.57
CA TYR A 104 4.57 4.07 -3.24
C TYR A 104 4.91 5.41 -3.88
N LYS A 105 6.15 5.87 -3.71
CA LYS A 105 6.60 7.16 -4.25
C LYS A 105 6.50 7.21 -5.77
N GLN A 106 6.88 6.14 -6.44
CA GLN A 106 6.86 6.08 -7.90
C GLN A 106 5.45 5.91 -8.46
N MET A 107 4.55 5.25 -7.72
CA MET A 107 3.17 5.03 -8.17
C MET A 107 2.22 6.16 -7.78
N LEU A 108 2.55 6.94 -6.75
CA LEU A 108 1.69 8.00 -6.24
C LEU A 108 1.17 8.96 -7.33
N PRO A 109 1.99 9.41 -8.30
CA PRO A 109 1.51 10.30 -9.36
C PRO A 109 0.37 9.72 -10.21
N TYR A 110 0.24 8.41 -10.23
CA TYR A 110 -0.76 7.70 -11.04
C TYR A 110 -1.98 7.27 -10.22
N CYS A 111 -1.99 7.56 -8.93
CA CYS A 111 -3.08 7.19 -8.02
C CYS A 111 -3.96 8.40 -7.72
N ASP A 112 -5.23 8.15 -7.51
CA ASP A 112 -6.21 9.20 -7.19
C ASP A 112 -6.86 9.02 -5.82
N THR A 113 -6.64 7.87 -5.19
CA THR A 113 -7.23 7.53 -3.90
C THR A 113 -6.20 6.85 -3.02
N ALA A 114 -6.11 7.24 -1.77
CA ALA A 114 -5.24 6.60 -0.79
C ALA A 114 -6.04 6.25 0.47
N HIS A 115 -6.01 4.96 0.81
CA HIS A 115 -6.59 4.44 2.05
C HIS A 115 -5.47 4.36 3.07
N VAL A 116 -5.47 5.24 4.05
CA VAL A 116 -4.40 5.35 5.05
C VAL A 116 -4.93 5.01 6.42
N THR A 117 -4.33 4.00 7.05
CA THR A 117 -4.56 3.76 8.48
C THR A 117 -3.56 4.62 9.22
N LYS A 118 -4.08 5.67 9.90
CA LYS A 118 -3.23 6.61 10.64
C LYS A 118 -3.12 6.15 12.09
N ILE A 119 -1.89 5.85 12.49
CA ILE A 119 -1.58 5.31 13.81
C ILE A 119 -1.04 6.45 14.68
N ASP A 120 -1.68 6.68 15.84
CA ASP A 120 -1.32 7.76 16.73
C ASP A 120 -0.16 7.37 17.66
N PHE A 121 0.99 7.13 17.06
CA PHE A 121 2.23 6.82 17.75
C PHE A 121 3.40 7.06 16.79
N ALA A 122 4.55 7.43 17.32
CA ALA A 122 5.75 7.63 16.52
C ALA A 122 6.72 6.47 16.77
N TYR A 123 6.90 5.62 15.76
CA TYR A 123 7.81 4.49 15.81
C TYR A 123 9.18 4.89 15.25
N GLU A 124 10.18 4.07 15.52
CA GLU A 124 11.46 4.19 14.85
C GLU A 124 11.33 3.49 13.49
N ALA A 125 11.33 4.27 12.42
CA ALA A 125 11.08 3.77 11.07
C ALA A 125 12.29 4.03 10.17
N ASP A 126 12.46 3.19 9.13
CA ASP A 126 13.45 3.41 8.07
C ASP A 126 12.79 3.52 6.69
N ALA A 127 11.47 3.35 6.62
CA ALA A 127 10.69 3.53 5.41
C ALA A 127 9.53 4.48 5.70
N TYR A 128 9.27 5.42 4.77
CA TYR A 128 8.28 6.47 4.95
C TYR A 128 7.40 6.62 3.73
N PHE A 129 6.15 7.02 3.96
CA PHE A 129 5.20 7.41 2.92
C PHE A 129 5.16 8.94 2.84
N PRO A 130 4.99 9.54 1.65
CA PRO A 130 4.86 10.99 1.52
C PRO A 130 3.73 11.55 2.38
N ASN A 131 3.96 12.67 3.03
CA ASN A 131 2.96 13.31 3.89
C ASN A 131 1.84 13.94 3.05
N LEU A 132 0.71 13.25 2.95
CA LEU A 132 -0.43 13.73 2.16
C LEU A 132 -1.15 14.92 2.82
N ASP A 133 -0.98 15.11 4.13
CA ASP A 133 -1.57 16.26 4.82
C ASP A 133 -0.90 17.58 4.40
N GLU A 134 0.34 17.53 3.95
CA GLU A 134 1.07 18.68 3.46
C GLU A 134 1.02 18.84 1.94
N ASP A 135 0.44 17.88 1.23
CA ASP A 135 0.35 17.90 -0.23
C ASP A 135 -0.93 18.62 -0.66
N PRO A 136 -0.81 19.78 -1.36
CA PRO A 136 -1.98 20.56 -1.74
C PRO A 136 -2.88 19.88 -2.77
N ASP A 137 -2.39 18.82 -3.43
CA ASP A 137 -3.17 18.10 -4.44
C ASP A 137 -4.08 17.02 -3.82
N TRP A 138 -3.97 16.76 -2.53
CA TRP A 138 -4.72 15.74 -1.83
C TRP A 138 -5.59 16.33 -0.73
N GLU A 139 -6.74 15.70 -0.47
CA GLU A 139 -7.64 16.09 0.62
C GLU A 139 -8.25 14.86 1.27
N ILE A 140 -8.61 14.98 2.54
CA ILE A 140 -9.32 13.92 3.26
C ILE A 140 -10.78 13.99 2.84
N THR A 141 -11.33 12.88 2.35
CA THR A 141 -12.73 12.78 1.92
C THR A 141 -13.57 11.89 2.82
N ALA A 142 -12.94 11.06 3.63
CA ALA A 142 -13.63 10.24 4.62
C ALA A 142 -12.67 9.90 5.76
N GLU A 143 -13.20 9.77 6.95
CA GLU A 143 -12.42 9.48 8.15
C GLU A 143 -13.30 8.69 9.12
N SER A 144 -12.78 7.56 9.61
CA SER A 144 -13.49 6.77 10.60
C SER A 144 -13.36 7.41 11.98
N GLU A 145 -14.21 6.96 12.91
CA GLU A 145 -14.01 7.27 14.32
C GLU A 145 -12.68 6.63 14.76
N GLU A 146 -12.12 7.19 15.84
CA GLU A 146 -10.91 6.65 16.44
C GLU A 146 -11.16 5.23 16.95
N GLN A 147 -10.23 4.34 16.62
CA GLN A 147 -10.24 2.94 17.03
C GLN A 147 -9.13 2.72 18.04
N THR A 148 -9.22 1.64 18.80
CA THR A 148 -8.20 1.30 19.79
C THR A 148 -7.82 -0.17 19.67
N TYR A 149 -6.52 -0.45 19.75
CA TYR A 149 -5.98 -1.80 19.87
C TYR A 149 -4.99 -1.78 21.03
N PHE A 150 -5.38 -2.36 22.18
CA PHE A 150 -4.70 -2.17 23.46
C PHE A 150 -4.62 -0.66 23.77
N ASP A 151 -3.42 -0.10 23.95
CA ASP A 151 -3.24 1.33 24.23
C ASP A 151 -2.99 2.15 22.95
N LEU A 152 -3.04 1.51 21.78
CA LEU A 152 -2.73 2.16 20.50
C LEU A 152 -4.01 2.68 19.87
N GLU A 153 -4.03 3.96 19.55
CA GLU A 153 -5.14 4.59 18.85
C GLU A 153 -4.83 4.73 17.37
N TYR A 154 -5.84 4.51 16.53
CA TYR A 154 -5.70 4.62 15.08
C TYR A 154 -7.03 4.97 14.44
N ALA A 155 -7.00 5.43 13.19
CA ALA A 155 -8.20 5.72 12.42
C ALA A 155 -7.97 5.35 10.96
N PHE A 156 -9.03 5.00 10.26
CA PHE A 156 -8.99 4.78 8.81
C PHE A 156 -9.34 6.10 8.14
N VAL A 157 -8.46 6.57 7.24
CA VAL A 157 -8.61 7.87 6.57
C VAL A 157 -8.49 7.64 5.07
N LYS A 158 -9.44 8.24 4.32
CA LYS A 158 -9.41 8.19 2.86
C LYS A 158 -9.01 9.56 2.33
N TYR A 159 -7.97 9.56 1.51
CA TYR A 159 -7.51 10.75 0.79
C TYR A 159 -7.87 10.61 -0.68
N GLU A 160 -8.25 11.69 -1.32
CA GLU A 160 -8.48 11.72 -2.77
C GLU A 160 -7.82 12.96 -3.37
N ARG A 161 -7.41 12.85 -4.64
CA ARG A 161 -6.87 13.99 -5.35
C ARG A 161 -7.98 15.02 -5.59
N LYS A 162 -7.62 16.28 -5.45
CA LYS A 162 -8.57 17.38 -5.65
C LYS A 162 -8.94 17.55 -7.12
N ASP A 163 -7.99 17.37 -8.01
CA ASP A 163 -8.17 17.60 -9.46
C ASP A 163 -8.21 16.26 -10.20
N ARG A 164 -9.40 15.75 -10.38
CA ARG A 164 -9.60 14.44 -11.01
C ARG A 164 -10.39 14.55 -12.28
#